data_37bbacbaa01d5fe0ff9dfb3e68d6cb8b
#
_entry.id   37bbacbaa01d5fe0ff9dfb3e68d6cb8b
#
_cell.length_a   1.000
_cell.length_b   1.000
_cell.length_c   1.000
_cell.angle_alpha   90.00
_cell.angle_beta   90.00
_cell.angle_gamma   90.00
#
_symmetry.space_group_name_H-M   'P 1'
#
loop_
_entity.id
_entity.type
_entity.pdbx_description
1 polymer ?
#
loop_
_entity_poly.entity_id
_entity_poly.type
_entity_poly.pdbx_seq_one_letter_code
_entity_poly.pdbx_strand_id
1 'polypeptide(L)'
;MRGYEEGVYMALDAVAVSALVDELQCLVGGRVVKVHQPERGEIAVYVRTYDSSYRLVLSASSANPRAHLTEHTKKNPATAPLFCMLLRKHIGSGKITAVEQVGFERIIKISVESYNELGDLTVKYLITEIMGRYSNVILVSEDGTVIDSVKHVDGTVSSVREILPGGVYAPPPPQNKVPLAGFGADDTIPFDRPVKADKAILSSVAGISPLTAREIVYSVFGTTDVNAADVNTNKAAELKLAVMKLGERV
;
A
#
# COMPACT_ATOMS: atom_id res chain seq x y z
N MET A 1 -0.66 -28.43 -25.17
CA MET A 1 -0.19 -27.07 -24.89
C MET A 1 -1.32 -26.32 -24.20
N ARG A 2 -1.27 -26.14 -22.88
CA ARG A 2 -2.22 -25.30 -22.15
C ARG A 2 -1.63 -23.92 -22.08
N GLY A 3 -2.23 -22.95 -22.78
CA GLY A 3 -1.86 -21.54 -22.67
C GLY A 3 -2.08 -21.08 -21.22
N TYR A 4 -1.01 -20.64 -20.60
CA TYR A 4 -1.13 -19.83 -19.39
C TYR A 4 -1.73 -18.49 -19.82
N GLU A 5 -2.99 -18.25 -19.46
CA GLU A 5 -3.50 -16.88 -19.44
C GLU A 5 -2.61 -16.12 -18.44
N GLU A 6 -1.79 -15.21 -18.95
CA GLU A 6 -1.13 -14.22 -18.12
C GLU A 6 -2.22 -13.37 -17.47
N GLY A 7 -2.61 -13.77 -16.27
CA GLY A 7 -3.49 -12.96 -15.45
C GLY A 7 -2.82 -11.59 -15.27
N VAL A 8 -3.46 -10.55 -15.77
CA VAL A 8 -3.05 -9.16 -15.55
C VAL A 8 -3.20 -8.91 -14.05
N TYR A 9 -2.13 -9.15 -13.30
CA TYR A 9 -2.05 -8.78 -11.89
C TYR A 9 -2.05 -7.26 -11.82
N MET A 10 -3.20 -6.66 -11.52
CA MET A 10 -3.30 -5.24 -11.22
C MET A 10 -2.60 -5.00 -9.89
N ALA A 11 -1.35 -4.57 -9.95
CA ALA A 11 -0.68 -4.07 -8.76
C ALA A 11 -1.41 -2.78 -8.33
N LEU A 12 -1.90 -2.74 -7.09
CA LEU A 12 -2.44 -1.53 -6.50
C LEU A 12 -1.37 -0.43 -6.59
N ASP A 13 -1.73 0.72 -7.15
CA ASP A 13 -0.92 1.92 -7.10
C ASP A 13 -1.33 2.82 -5.92
N ALA A 14 -0.69 3.99 -5.77
CA ALA A 14 -1.01 4.86 -4.64
C ALA A 14 -2.40 5.47 -4.75
N VAL A 15 -2.93 5.64 -5.97
CA VAL A 15 -4.32 6.10 -6.21
C VAL A 15 -5.31 5.06 -5.68
N ALA A 16 -5.10 3.78 -6.02
CA ALA A 16 -5.95 2.70 -5.53
C ALA A 16 -5.82 2.54 -4.00
N VAL A 17 -4.63 2.76 -3.43
CA VAL A 17 -4.42 2.72 -1.97
C VAL A 17 -5.13 3.88 -1.28
N SER A 18 -5.16 5.09 -1.88
CA SER A 18 -5.92 6.23 -1.34
C SER A 18 -7.41 5.89 -1.23
N ALA A 19 -8.02 5.41 -2.31
CA ALA A 19 -9.42 4.99 -2.30
C ALA A 19 -9.70 3.85 -1.30
N LEU A 20 -8.74 2.93 -1.15
CA LEU A 20 -8.85 1.86 -0.16
C LEU A 20 -8.78 2.39 1.28
N VAL A 21 -7.92 3.37 1.56
CA VAL A 21 -7.83 4.00 2.88
C VAL A 21 -9.14 4.71 3.23
N ASP A 22 -9.80 5.35 2.26
CA ASP A 22 -11.14 5.93 2.45
C ASP A 22 -12.18 4.86 2.81
N GLU A 23 -12.18 3.72 2.10
CA GLU A 23 -13.05 2.58 2.43
C GLU A 23 -12.78 2.05 3.86
N LEU A 24 -11.52 2.00 4.27
CA LEU A 24 -11.11 1.49 5.57
C LEU A 24 -11.39 2.45 6.74
N GLN A 25 -11.84 3.71 6.50
CA GLN A 25 -12.24 4.63 7.57
C GLN A 25 -13.38 4.07 8.43
N CYS A 26 -14.20 3.17 7.89
CA CYS A 26 -15.24 2.47 8.67
C CYS A 26 -14.71 1.65 9.84
N LEU A 27 -13.40 1.35 9.88
CA LEU A 27 -12.74 0.63 10.98
C LEU A 27 -12.36 1.54 12.14
N VAL A 28 -12.29 2.87 11.94
CA VAL A 28 -11.87 3.82 12.96
C VAL A 28 -12.91 3.86 14.10
N GLY A 29 -12.43 3.83 15.34
CA GLY A 29 -13.27 3.69 16.54
C GLY A 29 -13.57 2.23 16.91
N GLY A 30 -13.36 1.28 15.98
CA GLY A 30 -13.59 -0.14 16.19
C GLY A 30 -12.53 -0.80 17.08
N ARG A 31 -12.89 -1.93 17.69
CA ARG A 31 -11.98 -2.76 18.50
C ARG A 31 -11.54 -4.00 17.75
N VAL A 32 -10.27 -4.32 17.85
CA VAL A 32 -9.70 -5.58 17.35
C VAL A 32 -10.18 -6.72 18.26
N VAL A 33 -11.03 -7.60 17.73
CA VAL A 33 -11.59 -8.73 18.52
C VAL A 33 -10.87 -10.04 18.28
N LYS A 34 -10.32 -10.25 17.07
CA LYS A 34 -9.53 -11.45 16.72
C LYS A 34 -8.48 -11.10 15.68
N VAL A 35 -7.35 -11.81 15.74
CA VAL A 35 -6.31 -11.80 14.70
C VAL A 35 -6.01 -13.24 14.32
N HIS A 36 -6.01 -13.52 13.03
CA HIS A 36 -5.63 -14.79 12.44
C HIS A 36 -4.57 -14.61 11.36
N GLN A 37 -3.80 -15.65 11.14
CA GLN A 37 -2.82 -15.73 10.05
C GLN A 37 -3.08 -17.04 9.31
N PRO A 38 -4.04 -17.07 8.38
CA PRO A 38 -4.41 -18.28 7.66
C PRO A 38 -3.31 -18.80 6.73
N GLU A 39 -2.50 -17.91 6.19
CA GLU A 39 -1.35 -18.21 5.34
C GLU A 39 -0.11 -17.43 5.83
N ARG A 40 1.08 -17.91 5.47
CA ARG A 40 2.35 -17.28 5.90
C ARG A 40 2.41 -15.77 5.63
N GLY A 41 1.85 -15.33 4.51
CA GLY A 41 1.87 -13.92 4.06
C GLY A 41 0.55 -13.17 4.27
N GLU A 42 -0.45 -13.73 4.96
CA GLU A 42 -1.76 -13.12 5.06
C GLU A 42 -2.23 -13.01 6.52
N ILE A 43 -2.59 -11.82 6.93
CA ILE A 43 -3.15 -11.49 8.24
C ILE A 43 -4.63 -11.13 8.06
N ALA A 44 -5.49 -11.69 8.90
CA ALA A 44 -6.90 -11.34 8.99
C ALA A 44 -7.19 -10.72 10.36
N VAL A 45 -7.59 -9.45 10.37
CA VAL A 45 -7.95 -8.69 11.57
C VAL A 45 -9.47 -8.55 11.61
N TYR A 46 -10.08 -9.01 12.69
CA TYR A 46 -11.52 -8.87 12.93
C TYR A 46 -11.75 -7.66 13.82
N VAL A 47 -12.55 -6.73 13.34
CA VAL A 47 -12.84 -5.46 14.00
C VAL A 47 -14.32 -5.36 14.27
N ARG A 48 -14.68 -4.99 15.50
CA ARG A 48 -16.05 -4.69 15.92
C ARG A 48 -16.20 -3.21 16.15
N THR A 49 -17.09 -2.58 15.39
CA THR A 49 -17.56 -1.21 15.63
C THR A 49 -18.89 -1.23 16.41
N TYR A 50 -19.47 -0.06 16.65
CA TYR A 50 -20.78 0.01 17.29
C TYR A 50 -21.85 -0.71 16.47
N ASP A 51 -21.88 -0.49 15.16
CA ASP A 51 -22.95 -0.97 14.27
C ASP A 51 -22.61 -2.27 13.55
N SER A 52 -21.33 -2.59 13.37
CA SER A 52 -20.91 -3.61 12.43
C SER A 52 -19.69 -4.42 12.88
N SER A 53 -19.46 -5.52 12.21
CA SER A 53 -18.23 -6.32 12.32
C SER A 53 -17.57 -6.43 10.96
N TYR A 54 -16.29 -6.15 10.92
CA TYR A 54 -15.50 -6.17 9.69
C TYR A 54 -14.39 -7.20 9.78
N ARG A 55 -14.00 -7.71 8.65
CA ARG A 55 -12.81 -8.54 8.50
C ARG A 55 -11.89 -7.89 7.50
N LEU A 56 -10.80 -7.35 8.00
CA LEU A 56 -9.71 -6.79 7.20
C LEU A 56 -8.69 -7.88 6.88
N VAL A 57 -8.35 -8.04 5.63
CA VAL A 57 -7.26 -8.89 5.16
C VAL A 57 -6.10 -8.01 4.71
N LEU A 58 -4.90 -8.29 5.24
CA LEU A 58 -3.63 -7.69 4.87
C LEU A 58 -2.74 -8.79 4.32
N SER A 59 -2.36 -8.69 3.04
CA SER A 59 -1.56 -9.71 2.35
C SER A 59 -0.22 -9.15 1.90
N ALA A 60 0.85 -9.75 2.39
CA ALA A 60 2.23 -9.57 1.93
C ALA A 60 2.64 -10.64 0.90
N SER A 61 1.69 -11.36 0.30
CA SER A 61 1.97 -12.34 -0.77
C SER A 61 2.67 -11.66 -1.94
N SER A 62 3.74 -12.28 -2.46
CA SER A 62 4.46 -11.72 -3.62
C SER A 62 3.63 -11.74 -4.90
N ALA A 63 2.71 -12.71 -5.01
CA ALA A 63 1.85 -12.85 -6.18
C ALA A 63 0.61 -11.95 -6.14
N ASN A 64 0.07 -11.69 -4.93
CA ASN A 64 -1.17 -10.93 -4.78
C ASN A 64 -1.14 -10.11 -3.47
N PRO A 65 -0.27 -9.09 -3.39
CA PRO A 65 -0.23 -8.20 -2.24
C PRO A 65 -1.45 -7.26 -2.26
N ARG A 66 -2.15 -7.17 -1.13
CA ARG A 66 -3.39 -6.38 -1.04
C ARG A 66 -3.80 -6.11 0.40
N ALA A 67 -4.66 -5.13 0.57
CA ALA A 67 -5.50 -4.96 1.75
C ALA A 67 -6.96 -4.85 1.28
N HIS A 68 -7.93 -5.40 2.00
CA HIS A 68 -9.35 -5.27 1.67
C HIS A 68 -10.25 -5.78 2.80
N LEU A 69 -11.49 -5.33 2.81
CA LEU A 69 -12.55 -5.91 3.62
C LEU A 69 -13.14 -7.13 2.91
N THR A 70 -13.52 -8.15 3.67
CA THR A 70 -14.11 -9.38 3.10
C THR A 70 -14.95 -10.15 4.12
N GLU A 71 -15.94 -10.86 3.63
CA GLU A 71 -16.72 -11.83 4.41
C GLU A 71 -16.14 -13.26 4.30
N HIS A 72 -15.30 -13.51 3.31
CA HIS A 72 -14.71 -14.84 3.09
C HIS A 72 -13.75 -15.23 4.19
N THR A 73 -13.89 -16.46 4.69
CA THR A 73 -13.02 -17.03 5.72
C THR A 73 -12.13 -18.11 5.13
N LYS A 74 -10.85 -18.07 5.48
CA LYS A 74 -9.91 -19.16 5.20
C LYS A 74 -9.73 -20.03 6.44
N LYS A 75 -9.38 -21.29 6.23
CA LYS A 75 -9.01 -22.21 7.32
C LYS A 75 -7.71 -21.74 7.97
N ASN A 76 -7.71 -21.65 9.28
CA ASN A 76 -6.51 -21.31 10.03
C ASN A 76 -5.65 -22.57 10.27
N PRO A 77 -4.30 -22.42 10.39
CA PRO A 77 -3.43 -23.50 10.80
C PRO A 77 -3.77 -23.94 12.24
N ALA A 78 -3.45 -25.19 12.57
CA ALA A 78 -3.69 -25.75 13.92
C ALA A 78 -2.95 -24.96 15.02
N THR A 79 -1.74 -24.49 14.70
CA THR A 79 -0.93 -23.65 15.60
C THR A 79 -0.77 -22.27 14.97
N ALA A 80 -1.07 -21.21 15.73
CA ALA A 80 -0.91 -19.83 15.25
C ALA A 80 0.58 -19.52 15.05
N PRO A 81 0.98 -18.93 13.91
CA PRO A 81 2.34 -18.44 13.70
C PRO A 81 2.77 -17.40 14.74
N LEU A 82 4.07 -17.26 14.98
CA LEU A 82 4.64 -16.34 15.97
C LEU A 82 4.14 -14.90 15.77
N PHE A 83 4.20 -14.39 14.55
CA PHE A 83 3.74 -13.03 14.25
C PHE A 83 2.25 -12.82 14.59
N CYS A 84 1.40 -13.82 14.33
CA CYS A 84 0.00 -13.77 14.73
C CYS A 84 -0.16 -13.70 16.26
N MET A 85 0.66 -14.43 17.01
CA MET A 85 0.63 -14.39 18.49
C MET A 85 1.09 -13.02 19.00
N LEU A 86 2.12 -12.43 18.40
CA LEU A 86 2.57 -11.07 18.73
C LEU A 86 1.50 -10.03 18.41
N LEU A 87 0.84 -10.12 17.26
CA LEU A 87 -0.29 -9.25 16.96
C LEU A 87 -1.41 -9.36 18.02
N ARG A 88 -1.79 -10.58 18.41
CA ARG A 88 -2.80 -10.78 19.47
C ARG A 88 -2.37 -10.16 20.80
N LYS A 89 -1.10 -10.30 21.16
CA LYS A 89 -0.52 -9.74 22.40
C LYS A 89 -0.56 -8.21 22.39
N HIS A 90 -0.15 -7.58 21.29
CA HIS A 90 0.10 -6.14 21.23
C HIS A 90 -1.10 -5.30 20.81
N ILE A 91 -1.97 -5.84 19.93
CA ILE A 91 -3.13 -5.10 19.40
C ILE A 91 -4.47 -5.80 19.66
N GLY A 92 -4.46 -6.97 20.29
CA GLY A 92 -5.69 -7.66 20.70
C GLY A 92 -6.48 -6.80 21.69
N SER A 93 -7.81 -6.71 21.46
CA SER A 93 -8.72 -5.82 22.22
C SER A 93 -8.42 -4.32 22.12
N GLY A 94 -7.42 -3.92 21.32
CA GLY A 94 -7.07 -2.53 21.06
C GLY A 94 -8.13 -1.81 20.22
N LYS A 95 -8.16 -0.49 20.33
CA LYS A 95 -9.03 0.40 19.56
C LYS A 95 -8.27 0.97 18.36
N ILE A 96 -8.83 0.85 17.18
CA ILE A 96 -8.30 1.51 15.98
C ILE A 96 -8.60 3.01 16.08
N THR A 97 -7.58 3.83 16.06
CA THR A 97 -7.70 5.29 16.20
C THR A 97 -7.51 6.03 14.88
N ALA A 98 -6.76 5.44 13.94
CA ALA A 98 -6.58 6.01 12.61
C ALA A 98 -6.27 4.92 11.58
N VAL A 99 -6.64 5.19 10.33
CA VAL A 99 -6.18 4.46 9.13
C VAL A 99 -5.71 5.50 8.14
N GLU A 100 -4.44 5.43 7.72
CA GLU A 100 -3.78 6.47 6.94
C GLU A 100 -2.95 5.85 5.80
N GLN A 101 -2.88 6.54 4.68
CA GLN A 101 -1.85 6.32 3.67
C GLN A 101 -0.59 7.09 4.08
N VAL A 102 0.57 6.43 4.10
CA VAL A 102 1.84 7.09 4.44
C VAL A 102 2.39 7.82 3.22
N GLY A 103 2.37 9.15 3.25
CA GLY A 103 2.65 9.95 2.08
C GLY A 103 1.70 9.60 0.94
N PHE A 104 2.13 9.76 -0.30
CA PHE A 104 1.40 9.23 -1.45
C PHE A 104 2.07 7.94 -1.97
N GLU A 105 2.26 6.98 -1.04
CA GLU A 105 2.91 5.69 -1.30
C GLU A 105 1.92 4.53 -1.12
N ARG A 106 2.32 3.33 -1.50
CA ARG A 106 1.54 2.11 -1.35
C ARG A 106 1.69 1.51 0.05
N ILE A 107 1.52 2.35 1.05
CA ILE A 107 1.70 2.01 2.48
C ILE A 107 0.47 2.45 3.25
N ILE A 108 -0.15 1.49 3.94
CA ILE A 108 -1.27 1.72 4.84
C ILE A 108 -0.75 1.59 6.27
N LYS A 109 -1.00 2.60 7.09
CA LYS A 109 -0.71 2.61 8.53
C LYS A 109 -2.01 2.60 9.32
N ILE A 110 -2.19 1.60 10.16
CA ILE A 110 -3.33 1.47 11.07
C ILE A 110 -2.81 1.70 12.49
N SER A 111 -3.29 2.75 13.14
CA SER A 111 -2.96 3.07 14.53
C SER A 111 -3.91 2.35 15.47
N VAL A 112 -3.37 1.63 16.45
CA VAL A 112 -4.13 0.86 17.42
C VAL A 112 -3.68 1.24 18.82
N GLU A 113 -4.59 1.78 19.62
CA GLU A 113 -4.41 1.99 21.06
C GLU A 113 -4.70 0.70 21.82
N SER A 114 -3.79 0.28 22.67
CA SER A 114 -3.94 -0.91 23.50
C SER A 114 -3.18 -0.76 24.81
N TYR A 115 -3.62 -1.47 25.84
CA TYR A 115 -2.88 -1.54 27.10
C TYR A 115 -1.72 -2.49 27.00
N ASN A 116 -0.56 -2.09 27.51
CA ASN A 116 0.60 -2.96 27.66
C ASN A 116 0.48 -3.87 28.90
N GLU A 117 1.46 -4.72 29.17
CA GLU A 117 1.47 -5.63 30.32
C GLU A 117 1.52 -4.90 31.67
N LEU A 118 1.96 -3.64 31.70
CA LEU A 118 2.02 -2.81 32.89
C LEU A 118 0.71 -2.04 33.13
N GLY A 119 -0.24 -2.11 32.18
CA GLY A 119 -1.50 -1.38 32.23
C GLY A 119 -1.45 0.04 31.67
N ASP A 120 -0.34 0.43 31.01
CA ASP A 120 -0.25 1.73 30.35
C ASP A 120 -0.90 1.69 28.98
N LEU A 121 -1.58 2.76 28.62
CA LEU A 121 -2.12 2.95 27.27
C LEU A 121 -0.98 3.29 26.32
N THR A 122 -0.82 2.50 25.25
CA THR A 122 0.24 2.66 24.25
C THR A 122 -0.33 2.56 22.85
N VAL A 123 0.30 3.22 21.90
CA VAL A 123 -0.05 3.13 20.48
C VAL A 123 0.87 2.12 19.79
N LYS A 124 0.30 1.31 18.91
CA LYS A 124 1.03 0.44 17.99
C LYS A 124 0.57 0.74 16.57
N TYR A 125 1.49 0.61 15.64
CA TYR A 125 1.23 0.80 14.21
C TYR A 125 1.30 -0.54 13.50
N LEU A 126 0.21 -0.93 12.85
CA LEU A 126 0.19 -2.05 11.92
C LEU A 126 0.37 -1.46 10.51
N ILE A 127 1.57 -1.62 9.96
CA ILE A 127 1.98 -1.06 8.67
C ILE A 127 1.91 -2.15 7.61
N THR A 128 1.22 -1.87 6.51
CA THR A 128 1.13 -2.77 5.36
C THR A 128 1.73 -2.09 4.14
N GLU A 129 2.80 -2.67 3.61
CA GLU A 129 3.47 -2.23 2.40
C GLU A 129 3.03 -3.12 1.22
N ILE A 130 2.49 -2.50 0.16
CA ILE A 130 1.94 -3.20 -1.02
C ILE A 130 2.88 -2.98 -2.21
N MET A 131 3.99 -3.74 -2.26
CA MET A 131 5.11 -3.51 -3.19
C MET A 131 5.55 -4.78 -3.92
N GLY A 132 4.58 -5.59 -4.39
CA GLY A 132 4.87 -6.85 -5.08
C GLY A 132 5.68 -7.81 -4.19
N ARG A 133 6.82 -8.27 -4.66
CA ARG A 133 7.69 -9.18 -3.89
C ARG A 133 8.23 -8.59 -2.58
N TYR A 134 8.31 -7.27 -2.50
CA TYR A 134 8.77 -6.54 -1.31
C TYR A 134 7.64 -6.18 -0.34
N SER A 135 6.42 -6.62 -0.61
CA SER A 135 5.29 -6.40 0.29
C SER A 135 5.52 -7.02 1.65
N ASN A 136 5.11 -6.31 2.69
CA ASN A 136 5.25 -6.76 4.08
C ASN A 136 4.07 -6.30 4.95
N VAL A 137 3.88 -6.94 6.09
CA VAL A 137 3.02 -6.47 7.18
C VAL A 137 3.90 -6.40 8.42
N ILE A 138 3.99 -5.23 9.02
CA ILE A 138 4.98 -4.89 10.05
C ILE A 138 4.24 -4.33 11.26
N LEU A 139 4.57 -4.80 12.45
CA LEU A 139 4.10 -4.24 13.70
C LEU A 139 5.20 -3.36 14.29
N VAL A 140 4.85 -2.10 14.55
CA VAL A 140 5.78 -1.06 15.01
C VAL A 140 5.24 -0.46 16.31
N SER A 141 6.10 -0.18 17.27
CA SER A 141 5.76 0.54 18.49
C SER A 141 5.70 2.06 18.25
N GLU A 142 5.17 2.79 19.22
CA GLU A 142 4.97 4.25 19.13
C GLU A 142 6.28 5.02 18.89
N ASP A 143 7.40 4.54 19.41
CA ASP A 143 8.75 5.11 19.22
C ASP A 143 9.38 4.75 17.87
N GLY A 144 8.67 4.03 17.01
CA GLY A 144 9.15 3.62 15.69
C GLY A 144 9.94 2.31 15.68
N THR A 145 10.09 1.61 16.81
CA THR A 145 10.78 0.32 16.87
C THR A 145 9.94 -0.80 16.25
N VAL A 146 10.51 -1.59 15.36
CA VAL A 146 9.87 -2.78 14.80
C VAL A 146 9.73 -3.84 15.89
N ILE A 147 8.49 -4.20 16.21
CA ILE A 147 8.21 -5.31 17.15
C ILE A 147 8.41 -6.62 16.42
N ASP A 148 7.82 -6.77 15.22
CA ASP A 148 8.03 -7.91 14.33
C ASP A 148 7.38 -7.66 12.96
N SER A 149 7.56 -8.58 12.01
CA SER A 149 6.98 -8.51 10.67
C SER A 149 6.72 -9.89 10.06
N VAL A 150 5.86 -9.94 9.04
CA VAL A 150 5.59 -11.18 8.28
C VAL A 150 6.85 -11.66 7.55
N LYS A 151 7.67 -10.73 7.05
CA LYS A 151 8.93 -11.02 6.37
C LYS A 151 10.04 -10.22 7.03
N HIS A 152 11.02 -10.92 7.59
CA HIS A 152 12.25 -10.28 8.03
C HIS A 152 13.10 -9.93 6.80
N VAL A 153 13.62 -8.72 6.78
CA VAL A 153 14.49 -8.20 5.72
C VAL A 153 15.79 -7.77 6.38
N ASP A 154 16.83 -8.55 6.17
CA ASP A 154 18.20 -8.26 6.61
C ASP A 154 19.07 -7.75 5.46
N GLY A 155 20.34 -7.44 5.74
CA GLY A 155 21.31 -6.96 4.76
C GLY A 155 21.60 -7.95 3.62
N THR A 156 21.25 -9.25 3.77
CA THR A 156 21.38 -10.26 2.69
C THR A 156 20.19 -10.21 1.73
N VAL A 157 19.01 -9.79 2.21
CA VAL A 157 17.78 -9.66 1.41
C VAL A 157 17.69 -8.30 0.74
N SER A 158 18.14 -7.24 1.42
CA SER A 158 18.12 -5.87 0.91
C SER A 158 19.33 -5.08 1.41
N SER A 159 20.06 -4.47 0.48
CA SER A 159 21.11 -3.49 0.80
C SER A 159 20.57 -2.08 1.09
N VAL A 160 19.25 -1.86 0.94
CA VAL A 160 18.63 -0.54 1.02
C VAL A 160 18.08 -0.24 2.40
N ARG A 161 17.43 -1.23 3.01
CA ARG A 161 16.87 -1.11 4.37
C ARG A 161 16.66 -2.48 5.00
N GLU A 162 16.67 -2.51 6.31
CA GLU A 162 16.38 -3.70 7.10
C GLU A 162 15.02 -3.56 7.80
N ILE A 163 14.33 -4.70 7.95
CA ILE A 163 13.10 -4.82 8.74
C ILE A 163 13.27 -6.04 9.65
N LEU A 164 13.83 -5.79 10.83
CA LEU A 164 14.11 -6.79 11.84
C LEU A 164 13.57 -6.36 13.19
N PRO A 165 13.14 -7.30 14.06
CA PRO A 165 12.74 -6.99 15.42
C PRO A 165 13.82 -6.21 16.18
N GLY A 166 13.40 -5.13 16.87
CA GLY A 166 14.30 -4.23 17.61
C GLY A 166 14.96 -3.14 16.76
N GLY A 167 14.88 -3.21 15.42
CA GLY A 167 15.33 -2.14 14.54
C GLY A 167 14.32 -0.99 14.45
N VAL A 168 14.76 0.17 13.97
CA VAL A 168 13.89 1.31 13.69
C VAL A 168 13.22 1.12 12.33
N TYR A 169 11.90 1.27 12.27
CA TYR A 169 11.19 1.23 11.00
C TYR A 169 11.58 2.43 10.12
N ALA A 170 12.06 2.14 8.93
CA ALA A 170 12.29 3.11 7.87
C ALA A 170 11.35 2.80 6.70
N PRO A 171 10.62 3.79 6.16
CA PRO A 171 9.83 3.58 4.94
C PRO A 171 10.76 3.27 3.75
N PRO A 172 10.23 2.72 2.65
CA PRO A 172 10.98 2.60 1.41
C PRO A 172 11.59 3.94 0.98
N PRO A 173 12.78 3.93 0.35
CA PRO A 173 13.40 5.17 -0.10
C PRO A 173 12.50 5.89 -1.11
N PRO A 174 12.43 7.23 -1.04
CA PRO A 174 11.65 8.02 -1.96
C PRO A 174 12.13 7.83 -3.40
N GLN A 175 11.22 7.88 -4.35
CA GLN A 175 11.54 7.90 -5.76
C GLN A 175 11.90 9.34 -6.17
N ASN A 176 12.86 9.50 -7.11
CA ASN A 176 13.17 10.81 -7.72
C ASN A 176 12.08 11.20 -8.74
N LYS A 177 10.84 11.37 -8.26
CA LYS A 177 9.66 11.71 -9.05
C LYS A 177 8.76 12.61 -8.22
N VAL A 178 7.94 13.40 -8.90
CA VAL A 178 6.93 14.23 -8.24
C VAL A 178 5.76 13.34 -7.82
N PRO A 179 5.35 13.34 -6.55
CA PRO A 179 4.14 12.63 -6.13
C PRO A 179 2.91 13.15 -6.89
N LEU A 180 2.03 12.24 -7.32
CA LEU A 180 0.82 12.63 -8.07
C LEU A 180 -0.03 13.66 -7.30
N ALA A 181 -0.22 13.47 -6.00
CA ALA A 181 -0.99 14.39 -5.13
C ALA A 181 -0.40 15.81 -5.04
N GLY A 182 0.88 15.99 -5.37
CA GLY A 182 1.56 17.28 -5.39
C GLY A 182 1.93 17.77 -6.80
N PHE A 183 1.53 17.05 -7.85
CA PHE A 183 1.89 17.39 -9.22
C PHE A 183 1.15 18.65 -9.70
N GLY A 184 1.88 19.70 -9.98
CA GLY A 184 1.35 21.04 -10.25
C GLY A 184 1.76 21.66 -11.58
N ALA A 185 1.43 22.94 -11.72
CA ALA A 185 1.66 23.70 -12.95
C ALA A 185 3.15 23.89 -13.30
N ASP A 186 4.03 23.89 -12.31
CA ASP A 186 5.47 24.08 -12.51
C ASP A 186 6.21 22.78 -12.83
N ASP A 187 5.58 21.62 -12.58
CA ASP A 187 6.17 20.31 -12.87
C ASP A 187 6.15 20.00 -14.36
N THR A 188 7.13 19.23 -14.82
CA THR A 188 7.30 18.88 -16.22
C THR A 188 7.39 17.38 -16.44
N ILE A 189 6.82 16.93 -17.56
CA ILE A 189 6.98 15.57 -18.07
C ILE A 189 7.81 15.69 -19.35
N PRO A 190 9.03 15.11 -19.39
CA PRO A 190 9.91 15.22 -20.56
C PRO A 190 9.42 14.28 -21.67
N PHE A 191 8.87 14.83 -22.74
CA PHE A 191 8.44 14.10 -23.93
C PHE A 191 9.48 14.10 -25.06
N ASP A 192 10.65 14.64 -24.84
CA ASP A 192 11.77 14.71 -25.78
C ASP A 192 12.59 13.41 -25.87
N ARG A 193 12.21 12.36 -25.13
CA ARG A 193 12.93 11.09 -25.06
C ARG A 193 12.37 10.04 -26.03
N PRO A 194 13.21 9.11 -26.55
CA PRO A 194 12.77 8.05 -27.46
C PRO A 194 12.09 6.90 -26.69
N VAL A 195 11.02 7.22 -25.95
CA VAL A 195 10.23 6.27 -25.16
C VAL A 195 8.74 6.47 -25.48
N LYS A 196 7.88 5.55 -25.04
CA LYS A 196 6.42 5.75 -25.11
C LYS A 196 5.97 6.84 -24.13
N ALA A 197 4.90 7.55 -24.47
CA ALA A 197 4.37 8.64 -23.65
C ALA A 197 3.98 8.18 -22.22
N ASP A 198 3.43 6.97 -22.08
CA ASP A 198 3.14 6.37 -20.77
C ASP A 198 4.40 6.18 -19.91
N LYS A 199 5.53 5.82 -20.54
CA LYS A 199 6.83 5.70 -19.86
C LYS A 199 7.41 7.04 -19.45
N ALA A 200 7.22 8.08 -20.26
CA ALA A 200 7.61 9.44 -19.90
C ALA A 200 6.84 9.90 -18.64
N ILE A 201 5.52 9.69 -18.60
CA ILE A 201 4.68 9.99 -17.42
C ILE A 201 5.16 9.19 -16.20
N LEU A 202 5.33 7.87 -16.34
CA LEU A 202 5.81 6.99 -15.25
C LEU A 202 7.18 7.36 -14.71
N SER A 203 8.06 7.92 -15.55
CA SER A 203 9.40 8.36 -15.11
C SER A 203 9.36 9.65 -14.29
N SER A 204 8.30 10.44 -14.40
CA SER A 204 8.17 11.78 -13.80
C SER A 204 7.24 11.79 -12.60
N VAL A 205 6.18 10.97 -12.61
CA VAL A 205 5.12 10.98 -11.61
C VAL A 205 5.21 9.74 -10.73
N ALA A 206 5.32 9.93 -9.40
CA ALA A 206 5.26 8.86 -8.42
C ALA A 206 3.80 8.53 -8.04
N GLY A 207 3.59 7.30 -7.59
CA GLY A 207 2.31 6.84 -7.07
C GLY A 207 1.33 6.30 -8.10
N ILE A 208 1.66 6.34 -9.40
CA ILE A 208 0.83 5.77 -10.47
C ILE A 208 1.38 4.43 -10.97
N SER A 209 0.49 3.59 -11.49
CA SER A 209 0.82 2.33 -12.15
C SER A 209 1.04 2.50 -13.66
N PRO A 210 1.65 1.52 -14.34
CA PRO A 210 1.69 1.49 -15.80
C PRO A 210 0.29 1.55 -16.45
N LEU A 211 -0.72 0.97 -15.79
CA LEU A 211 -2.10 1.02 -16.28
C LEU A 211 -2.66 2.44 -16.21
N THR A 212 -2.48 3.12 -15.06
CA THR A 212 -2.90 4.50 -14.86
C THR A 212 -2.22 5.44 -15.85
N ALA A 213 -0.91 5.27 -16.10
CA ALA A 213 -0.20 6.07 -17.09
C ALA A 213 -0.71 5.83 -18.52
N ARG A 214 -1.04 4.59 -18.91
CA ARG A 214 -1.67 4.28 -20.19
C ARG A 214 -3.05 4.88 -20.32
N GLU A 215 -3.86 4.84 -19.26
CA GLU A 215 -5.19 5.45 -19.25
C GLU A 215 -5.12 6.96 -19.46
N ILE A 216 -4.15 7.64 -18.82
CA ILE A 216 -3.88 9.06 -19.05
C ILE A 216 -3.56 9.32 -20.53
N VAL A 217 -2.69 8.55 -21.15
CA VAL A 217 -2.35 8.68 -22.57
C VAL A 217 -3.58 8.41 -23.45
N TYR A 218 -4.33 7.34 -23.15
CA TYR A 218 -5.54 6.97 -23.89
C TYR A 218 -6.60 8.08 -23.84
N SER A 219 -6.79 8.70 -22.69
CA SER A 219 -7.78 9.77 -22.52
C SER A 219 -7.53 10.99 -23.41
N VAL A 220 -6.28 11.22 -23.85
CA VAL A 220 -5.87 12.37 -24.68
C VAL A 220 -5.75 12.00 -26.16
N PHE A 221 -5.34 10.76 -26.46
CA PHE A 221 -5.03 10.35 -27.83
C PHE A 221 -6.01 9.31 -28.42
N GLY A 222 -6.86 8.68 -27.61
CA GLY A 222 -7.71 7.55 -28.01
C GLY A 222 -6.92 6.27 -28.30
N THR A 223 -5.61 6.26 -28.02
CA THR A 223 -4.71 5.12 -28.15
C THR A 223 -3.62 5.18 -27.09
N THR A 224 -3.05 4.03 -26.72
CA THR A 224 -1.89 3.97 -25.81
C THR A 224 -0.56 3.88 -26.57
N ASP A 225 -0.61 3.70 -27.90
CA ASP A 225 0.59 3.52 -28.72
C ASP A 225 1.10 4.86 -29.28
N VAL A 226 1.58 5.72 -28.37
CA VAL A 226 2.08 7.07 -28.66
C VAL A 226 3.55 7.15 -28.24
N ASN A 227 4.44 7.59 -29.15
CA ASN A 227 5.81 7.91 -28.76
C ASN A 227 5.87 9.29 -28.12
N ALA A 228 6.71 9.45 -27.09
CA ALA A 228 6.88 10.73 -26.43
C ALA A 228 7.32 11.84 -27.40
N ALA A 229 8.21 11.52 -28.36
CA ALA A 229 8.68 12.47 -29.36
C ALA A 229 7.58 12.99 -30.31
N ASP A 230 6.46 12.26 -30.44
CA ASP A 230 5.32 12.67 -31.28
C ASP A 230 4.31 13.55 -30.53
N VAL A 231 4.55 13.80 -29.21
CA VAL A 231 3.68 14.63 -28.36
C VAL A 231 4.02 16.10 -28.60
N ASN A 232 3.16 16.81 -29.31
CA ASN A 232 3.30 18.26 -29.51
C ASN A 232 2.95 19.04 -28.24
N THR A 233 3.27 20.34 -28.22
CA THR A 233 3.06 21.23 -27.06
C THR A 233 1.63 21.25 -26.53
N ASN A 234 0.63 21.23 -27.40
CA ASN A 234 -0.78 21.23 -26.99
C ASN A 234 -1.14 19.90 -26.30
N LYS A 235 -0.74 18.78 -26.90
CA LYS A 235 -0.98 17.44 -26.33
C LYS A 235 -0.20 17.21 -25.03
N ALA A 236 1.00 17.77 -24.91
CA ALA A 236 1.75 17.77 -23.67
C ALA A 236 1.00 18.50 -22.55
N ALA A 237 0.40 19.65 -22.85
CA ALA A 237 -0.43 20.39 -21.90
C ALA A 237 -1.70 19.61 -21.50
N GLU A 238 -2.37 18.95 -22.46
CA GLU A 238 -3.53 18.09 -22.18
C GLU A 238 -3.16 16.91 -21.27
N LEU A 239 -2.04 16.23 -21.54
CA LEU A 239 -1.53 15.13 -20.68
C LEU A 239 -1.22 15.63 -19.27
N LYS A 240 -0.52 16.77 -19.17
CA LYS A 240 -0.21 17.40 -17.89
C LYS A 240 -1.49 17.70 -17.09
N LEU A 241 -2.49 18.30 -17.74
CA LEU A 241 -3.77 18.60 -17.12
C LEU A 241 -4.50 17.32 -16.67
N ALA A 242 -4.41 16.24 -17.43
CA ALA A 242 -4.99 14.96 -17.04
C ALA A 242 -4.32 14.37 -15.79
N VAL A 243 -2.99 14.48 -15.67
CA VAL A 243 -2.24 14.10 -14.46
C VAL A 243 -2.67 14.96 -13.27
N MET A 244 -2.72 16.28 -13.41
CA MET A 244 -3.14 17.20 -12.35
C MET A 244 -4.57 16.91 -11.86
N LYS A 245 -5.52 16.73 -12.78
CA LYS A 245 -6.91 16.37 -12.43
C LYS A 245 -7.03 15.04 -11.69
N LEU A 246 -6.16 14.09 -11.99
CA LEU A 246 -6.11 12.83 -11.23
C LEU A 246 -5.55 13.08 -9.82
N GLY A 247 -4.53 13.93 -9.70
CA GLY A 247 -3.94 14.32 -8.41
C GLY A 247 -4.91 15.07 -7.47
N GLU A 248 -5.85 15.85 -8.04
CA GLU A 248 -6.88 16.57 -7.28
C GLU A 248 -7.96 15.65 -6.66
N ARG A 249 -8.02 14.39 -7.08
CA ARG A 249 -9.03 13.40 -6.64
C ARG A 249 -8.55 12.47 -5.52
N VAL A 250 -7.30 12.60 -5.10
CA VAL A 250 -6.65 11.67 -4.18
C VAL A 250 -6.08 12.36 -2.93
#